data_8d193b6d53c57e6b2f4816d8c35c2fe3
#
_entry.id   8d193b6d53c57e6b2f4816d8c35c2fe3
#
_cell.length_a   1.000
_cell.length_b   1.000
_cell.length_c   1.000
_cell.angle_alpha   90.00
_cell.angle_beta   90.00
_cell.angle_gamma   90.00
#
_symmetry.space_group_name_H-M   'P 1'
#
loop_
_entity.id
_entity.type
_entity.pdbx_description
1 polymer ?
#
loop_
_entity_poly.entity_id
_entity_poly.type
_entity_poly.pdbx_seq_one_letter_code
_entity_poly.pdbx_strand_id
1 'polypeptide(L)'
;KYICRHTKKKHVVLAPTGIAAINAGGVTLHSFFKLPFRPMLPDDQDLSLQDGRIFDFFKYRKEHRKILADVELIIIDEISMVRVDTIDCVDRILRVFSGNIRLPFGGKQLLFVGDVFQLEPVVPSDQKEIFSRFYDSIFFFSARVFKEI
;
A
#
# COMPACT_ATOMS: atom_id res chain seq x y z
N LYS A 1 -18.65 -8.34 -1.19
CA LYS A 1 -19.62 -9.48 -1.20
C LYS A 1 -19.84 -10.07 -2.60
N TYR A 2 -19.98 -9.25 -3.65
CA TYR A 2 -20.18 -9.77 -5.02
C TYR A 2 -19.00 -10.63 -5.49
N ILE A 3 -17.76 -10.13 -5.34
CA ILE A 3 -16.53 -10.82 -5.76
C ILE A 3 -16.41 -12.19 -5.08
N CYS A 4 -16.65 -12.25 -3.76
CA CYS A 4 -16.60 -13.51 -3.01
C CYS A 4 -17.59 -14.56 -3.50
N ARG A 5 -18.76 -14.11 -3.98
CA ARG A 5 -19.86 -14.99 -4.39
C ARG A 5 -19.79 -15.42 -5.85
N HIS A 6 -19.18 -14.61 -6.71
CA HIS A 6 -19.25 -14.76 -8.17
C HIS A 6 -17.92 -15.04 -8.84
N THR A 7 -16.80 -14.96 -8.09
CA THR A 7 -15.46 -15.22 -8.64
C THR A 7 -14.65 -16.09 -7.71
N LYS A 8 -13.67 -16.81 -8.26
CA LYS A 8 -12.66 -17.54 -7.50
C LYS A 8 -11.39 -16.69 -7.25
N LYS A 9 -11.45 -15.40 -7.54
CA LYS A 9 -10.32 -14.49 -7.46
C LYS A 9 -9.85 -14.32 -6.02
N LYS A 10 -8.58 -14.56 -5.77
CA LYS A 10 -7.96 -14.34 -4.45
C LYS A 10 -7.86 -12.85 -4.20
N HIS A 11 -8.57 -12.36 -3.20
CA HIS A 11 -8.63 -10.94 -2.89
C HIS A 11 -8.44 -10.68 -1.41
N VAL A 12 -8.04 -9.44 -1.10
CA VAL A 12 -7.98 -8.91 0.26
C VAL A 12 -8.65 -7.54 0.30
N VAL A 13 -9.32 -7.24 1.41
CA VAL A 13 -9.92 -5.94 1.70
C VAL A 13 -9.11 -5.26 2.78
N LEU A 14 -8.62 -4.06 2.48
CA LEU A 14 -7.76 -3.28 3.37
C LEU A 14 -8.37 -1.90 3.63
N ALA A 15 -8.02 -1.30 4.75
CA ALA A 15 -8.43 0.06 5.09
C ALA A 15 -7.34 0.76 5.92
N PRO A 16 -7.31 2.11 5.96
CA PRO A 16 -6.29 2.85 6.70
C PRO A 16 -6.44 2.81 8.21
N THR A 17 -7.65 2.56 8.73
CA THR A 17 -7.93 2.53 10.17
C THR A 17 -8.62 1.24 10.59
N GLY A 18 -8.50 0.90 11.89
CA GLY A 18 -9.17 -0.29 12.45
C GLY A 18 -10.68 -0.24 12.29
N ILE A 19 -11.32 0.90 12.53
CA ILE A 19 -12.77 1.06 12.38
C ILE A 19 -13.20 0.85 10.93
N ALA A 20 -12.51 1.49 9.98
CA ALA A 20 -12.79 1.32 8.56
C ALA A 20 -12.57 -0.13 8.10
N ALA A 21 -11.53 -0.79 8.59
CA ALA A 21 -11.26 -2.20 8.31
C ALA A 21 -12.40 -3.11 8.79
N ILE A 22 -12.89 -2.91 10.00
CA ILE A 22 -14.03 -3.68 10.56
C ILE A 22 -15.27 -3.45 9.69
N ASN A 23 -15.59 -2.21 9.35
CA ASN A 23 -16.75 -1.87 8.53
C ASN A 23 -16.69 -2.48 7.12
N ALA A 24 -15.50 -2.54 6.54
CA ALA A 24 -15.26 -3.13 5.22
C ALA A 24 -15.17 -4.66 5.25
N GLY A 25 -15.06 -5.26 6.41
CA GLY A 25 -14.85 -6.71 6.57
C GLY A 25 -13.44 -7.16 6.20
N GLY A 26 -12.45 -6.32 6.46
CA GLY A 26 -11.05 -6.54 6.13
C GLY A 26 -10.10 -6.30 7.29
N VAL A 27 -8.84 -6.01 6.96
CA VAL A 27 -7.77 -5.67 7.90
C VAL A 27 -7.13 -4.34 7.54
N THR A 28 -6.32 -3.77 8.43
CA THR A 28 -5.64 -2.51 8.13
C THR A 28 -4.48 -2.72 7.16
N LEU A 29 -4.18 -1.70 6.34
CA LEU A 29 -3.00 -1.65 5.48
C LEU A 29 -1.71 -1.91 6.29
N HIS A 30 -1.56 -1.24 7.42
CA HIS A 30 -0.39 -1.37 8.28
C HIS A 30 -0.22 -2.79 8.83
N SER A 31 -1.31 -3.44 9.23
CA SER A 31 -1.27 -4.83 9.69
C SER A 31 -0.94 -5.81 8.56
N PHE A 32 -1.55 -5.65 7.40
CA PHE A 32 -1.36 -6.56 6.28
C PHE A 32 0.05 -6.50 5.69
N PHE A 33 0.56 -5.29 5.44
CA PHE A 33 1.89 -5.09 4.87
C PHE A 33 2.99 -4.94 5.93
N LYS A 34 2.67 -4.98 7.22
CA LYS A 34 3.62 -4.73 8.32
C LYS A 34 4.33 -3.38 8.19
N LEU A 35 3.59 -2.35 7.82
CA LEU A 35 4.14 -1.02 7.63
C LEU A 35 4.53 -0.38 8.96
N PRO A 36 5.65 0.37 9.00
CA PRO A 36 6.00 1.16 10.17
C PRO A 36 5.10 2.40 10.28
N PHE A 37 5.03 2.99 11.47
CA PHE A 37 4.26 4.22 11.73
C PHE A 37 5.03 5.50 11.39
N ARG A 38 6.09 5.39 10.61
CA ARG A 38 6.87 6.52 10.09
C ARG A 38 6.67 6.68 8.59
N PRO A 39 7.00 7.87 8.02
CA PRO A 39 7.01 8.03 6.57
C PRO A 39 8.00 7.06 5.90
N MET A 40 7.59 6.51 4.76
CA MET A 40 8.39 5.64 3.90
C MET A 40 8.64 6.35 2.57
N LEU A 41 9.59 7.28 2.59
CA LEU A 41 9.88 8.14 1.44
C LEU A 41 10.64 7.38 0.33
N PRO A 42 10.64 7.89 -0.92
CA PRO A 42 11.25 7.19 -2.05
C PRO A 42 12.75 6.92 -1.93
N ASP A 43 13.47 7.73 -1.16
CA ASP A 43 14.90 7.58 -0.89
C ASP A 43 15.20 6.73 0.36
N ASP A 44 14.19 6.17 0.99
CA ASP A 44 14.36 5.36 2.20
C ASP A 44 15.18 4.10 1.89
N GLN A 45 16.33 3.98 2.57
CA GLN A 45 17.24 2.87 2.35
C GLN A 45 16.68 1.52 2.78
N ASP A 46 15.72 1.51 3.71
CA ASP A 46 15.03 0.29 4.12
C ASP A 46 14.13 -0.30 3.02
N LEU A 47 13.85 0.47 1.98
CA LEU A 47 13.15 0.01 0.77
C LEU A 47 14.10 -0.45 -0.34
N SER A 48 15.41 -0.42 -0.12
CA SER A 48 16.41 -0.76 -1.13
C SER A 48 16.39 -2.25 -1.46
N LEU A 49 16.31 -2.55 -2.76
CA LEU A 49 16.43 -3.90 -3.27
C LEU A 49 17.89 -4.27 -3.58
N GLN A 50 18.71 -3.30 -4.00
CA GLN A 50 20.09 -3.55 -4.45
C GLN A 50 20.97 -4.20 -3.40
N ASP A 51 20.86 -3.75 -2.15
CA ASP A 51 21.61 -4.30 -1.01
C ASP A 51 20.79 -5.27 -0.14
N GLY A 52 19.57 -5.58 -0.55
CA GLY A 52 18.70 -6.53 0.13
C GLY A 52 18.06 -6.01 1.43
N ARG A 53 18.19 -4.73 1.77
CA ARG A 53 17.64 -4.15 3.00
C ARG A 53 16.13 -4.30 3.12
N ILE A 54 15.40 -4.26 2.01
CA ILE A 54 13.94 -4.44 2.01
C ILE A 54 13.53 -5.80 2.61
N PHE A 55 14.32 -6.85 2.40
CA PHE A 55 14.06 -8.18 2.97
C PHE A 55 14.38 -8.23 4.46
N ASP A 56 15.37 -7.48 4.93
CA ASP A 56 15.71 -7.37 6.33
C ASP A 56 14.72 -6.53 7.12
N PHE A 57 14.16 -5.52 6.49
CA PHE A 57 13.18 -4.64 7.10
C PHE A 57 11.80 -5.31 7.17
N PHE A 58 11.31 -5.83 6.05
CA PHE A 58 10.03 -6.56 5.97
C PHE A 58 10.27 -8.07 6.14
N LYS A 59 10.44 -8.51 7.36
CA LYS A 59 10.67 -9.93 7.70
C LYS A 59 9.37 -10.74 7.68
N TYR A 60 8.75 -10.84 6.51
CA TYR A 60 7.54 -11.64 6.39
C TYR A 60 7.82 -13.13 6.59
N ARG A 61 6.93 -13.79 7.34
CA ARG A 61 6.93 -15.24 7.43
C ARG A 61 6.60 -15.88 6.07
N LYS A 62 6.99 -17.11 5.89
CA LYS A 62 6.78 -17.86 4.63
C LYS A 62 5.31 -17.84 4.19
N GLU A 63 4.39 -18.06 5.12
CA GLU A 63 2.94 -18.06 4.87
C GLU A 63 2.45 -16.68 4.40
N HIS A 64 2.96 -15.62 5.00
CA HIS A 64 2.60 -14.25 4.61
C HIS A 64 3.18 -13.86 3.24
N ARG A 65 4.40 -14.27 2.95
CA ARG A 65 4.99 -14.11 1.60
C ARG A 65 4.14 -14.80 0.53
N LYS A 66 3.64 -15.98 0.85
CA LYS A 66 2.74 -16.72 -0.07
C LYS A 66 1.44 -15.94 -0.31
N ILE A 67 0.86 -15.36 0.72
CA ILE A 67 -0.35 -14.52 0.59
C ILE A 67 -0.06 -13.32 -0.32
N LEU A 68 1.05 -12.61 -0.11
CA LEU A 68 1.46 -11.47 -0.95
C LEU A 68 1.69 -11.88 -2.41
N ALA A 69 2.25 -13.06 -2.65
CA ALA A 69 2.47 -13.57 -4.00
C ALA A 69 1.16 -14.00 -4.68
N ASP A 70 0.26 -14.65 -3.94
CA ASP A 70 -0.94 -15.29 -4.49
C ASP A 70 -2.13 -14.34 -4.65
N VAL A 71 -2.20 -13.24 -3.89
CA VAL A 71 -3.32 -12.28 -3.99
C VAL A 71 -3.39 -11.68 -5.39
N GLU A 72 -4.58 -11.64 -5.97
CA GLU A 72 -4.82 -11.14 -7.33
C GLU A 72 -5.49 -9.78 -7.35
N LEU A 73 -6.33 -9.50 -6.35
CA LEU A 73 -7.08 -8.25 -6.21
C LEU A 73 -6.91 -7.69 -4.79
N ILE A 74 -6.49 -6.45 -4.71
CA ILE A 74 -6.39 -5.70 -3.45
C ILE A 74 -7.41 -4.58 -3.49
N ILE A 75 -8.35 -4.61 -2.56
CA ILE A 75 -9.38 -3.58 -2.41
C ILE A 75 -8.96 -2.71 -1.22
N ILE A 76 -8.81 -1.40 -1.46
CA ILE A 76 -8.49 -0.44 -0.40
C ILE A 76 -9.69 0.49 -0.22
N ASP A 77 -10.36 0.35 0.91
CA ASP A 77 -11.47 1.21 1.31
C ASP A 77 -10.93 2.46 2.02
N GLU A 78 -11.70 3.54 2.02
CA GLU A 78 -11.32 4.84 2.58
C GLU A 78 -9.96 5.35 2.06
N ILE A 79 -9.76 5.24 0.75
CA ILE A 79 -8.47 5.57 0.11
C ILE A 79 -8.05 7.02 0.32
N SER A 80 -8.99 7.94 0.54
CA SER A 80 -8.69 9.36 0.78
C SER A 80 -7.80 9.59 2.02
N MET A 81 -7.85 8.69 2.99
CA MET A 81 -7.04 8.75 4.22
C MET A 81 -5.65 8.13 4.07
N VAL A 82 -5.37 7.47 2.96
CA VAL A 82 -4.08 6.81 2.72
C VAL A 82 -3.07 7.81 2.17
N ARG A 83 -1.93 7.93 2.85
CA ARG A 83 -0.86 8.85 2.44
C ARG A 83 -0.18 8.37 1.15
N VAL A 84 0.34 9.33 0.43
CA VAL A 84 1.06 9.13 -0.84
C VAL A 84 2.25 8.17 -0.71
N ASP A 85 3.06 8.31 0.34
CA ASP A 85 4.22 7.45 0.60
C ASP A 85 3.80 5.99 0.90
N THR A 86 2.67 5.81 1.55
CA THR A 86 2.11 4.48 1.83
C THR A 86 1.79 3.73 0.53
N ILE A 87 1.22 4.40 -0.45
CA ILE A 87 0.91 3.78 -1.76
C ILE A 87 2.19 3.35 -2.49
N ASP A 88 3.20 4.22 -2.55
CA ASP A 88 4.48 3.85 -3.17
C ASP A 88 5.21 2.74 -2.41
N CYS A 89 5.11 2.72 -1.08
CA CYS A 89 5.66 1.63 -0.27
C CYS A 89 4.96 0.30 -0.57
N VAL A 90 3.63 0.31 -0.66
CA VAL A 90 2.83 -0.87 -1.03
C VAL A 90 3.20 -1.37 -2.43
N ASP A 91 3.34 -0.46 -3.39
CA ASP A 91 3.83 -0.80 -4.74
C ASP A 91 5.18 -1.51 -4.66
N ARG A 92 6.13 -0.95 -3.93
CA ARG A 92 7.47 -1.52 -3.78
C ARG A 92 7.43 -2.93 -3.18
N ILE A 93 6.68 -3.11 -2.11
CA ILE A 93 6.50 -4.41 -1.45
C ILE A 93 5.92 -5.43 -2.43
N LEU A 94 4.87 -5.07 -3.15
CA LEU A 94 4.22 -5.98 -4.08
C LEU A 94 5.12 -6.36 -5.25
N ARG A 95 5.86 -5.43 -5.83
CA ARG A 95 6.84 -5.73 -6.89
C ARG A 95 7.89 -6.73 -6.42
N VAL A 96 8.45 -6.51 -5.24
CA VAL A 96 9.55 -7.32 -4.72
C VAL A 96 9.06 -8.70 -4.28
N PHE A 97 8.04 -8.76 -3.43
CA PHE A 97 7.58 -10.01 -2.82
C PHE A 97 6.66 -10.85 -3.71
N SER A 98 6.14 -10.31 -4.81
CA SER A 98 5.46 -11.11 -5.85
C SER A 98 6.40 -11.57 -6.97
N GLY A 99 7.66 -11.12 -6.95
CA GLY A 99 8.63 -11.48 -7.98
C GLY A 99 8.42 -10.79 -9.33
N ASN A 100 7.65 -9.70 -9.37
CA ASN A 100 7.35 -8.98 -10.60
C ASN A 100 7.72 -7.50 -10.51
N ILE A 101 9.02 -7.23 -10.50
CA ILE A 101 9.60 -5.90 -10.25
C ILE A 101 9.23 -4.87 -11.34
N ARG A 102 8.99 -5.32 -12.56
CA ARG A 102 8.76 -4.43 -13.72
C ARG A 102 7.36 -3.86 -13.80
N LEU A 103 6.39 -4.52 -13.19
CA LEU A 103 4.99 -4.09 -13.26
C LEU A 103 4.56 -3.35 -12.00
N PRO A 104 3.85 -2.23 -12.15
CA PRO A 104 3.22 -1.55 -11.01
C PRO A 104 2.43 -2.52 -10.15
N PHE A 105 2.57 -2.39 -8.84
CA PHE A 105 1.96 -3.27 -7.84
C PHE A 105 2.22 -4.77 -8.05
N GLY A 106 3.34 -5.11 -8.68
CA GLY A 106 3.66 -6.50 -9.01
C GLY A 106 2.68 -7.15 -10.02
N GLY A 107 1.98 -6.34 -10.80
CA GLY A 107 0.98 -6.81 -11.78
C GLY A 107 -0.39 -7.16 -11.16
N LYS A 108 -0.59 -6.86 -9.88
CA LYS A 108 -1.87 -7.13 -9.21
C LYS A 108 -2.91 -6.06 -9.52
N GLN A 109 -4.18 -6.45 -9.48
CA GLN A 109 -5.28 -5.51 -9.64
C GLN A 109 -5.57 -4.79 -8.32
N LEU A 110 -5.71 -3.46 -8.37
CA LEU A 110 -6.12 -2.66 -7.24
C LEU A 110 -7.47 -2.00 -7.51
N LEU A 111 -8.30 -1.98 -6.48
CA LEU A 111 -9.57 -1.25 -6.47
C LEU A 111 -9.56 -0.29 -5.29
N PHE A 112 -9.61 1.00 -5.57
CA PHE A 112 -9.68 2.05 -4.57
C PHE A 112 -11.12 2.53 -4.40
N VAL A 113 -11.56 2.58 -3.16
CA VAL A 113 -12.91 3.02 -2.79
C VAL A 113 -12.78 4.15 -1.77
N GLY A 114 -13.49 5.24 -1.97
CA GLY A 114 -13.47 6.37 -1.05
C GLY A 114 -13.96 7.66 -1.69
N ASP A 115 -13.96 8.72 -0.89
CA ASP A 115 -14.35 10.05 -1.29
C ASP A 115 -13.22 11.03 -0.94
N VAL A 116 -12.63 11.63 -1.97
CA VAL A 116 -11.48 12.56 -1.81
C VAL A 116 -11.87 13.88 -1.13
N PHE A 117 -13.15 14.16 -1.00
CA PHE A 117 -13.66 15.33 -0.29
C PHE A 117 -13.99 15.09 1.18
N GLN A 118 -13.78 13.84 1.66
CA GLN A 118 -13.93 13.50 3.08
C GLN A 118 -12.61 13.70 3.83
N LEU A 119 -12.21 12.73 4.67
CA LEU A 119 -11.03 12.86 5.52
C LEU A 119 -9.74 12.78 4.72
N GLU A 120 -8.83 13.71 4.99
CA GLU A 120 -7.49 13.77 4.40
C GLU A 120 -6.52 12.83 5.11
N PRO A 121 -5.40 12.46 4.44
CA PRO A 121 -4.29 11.81 5.13
C PRO A 121 -3.74 12.69 6.24
N VAL A 122 -3.34 12.08 7.35
CA VAL A 122 -2.71 12.79 8.47
C VAL A 122 -1.21 12.82 8.27
N VAL A 123 -0.64 14.02 8.13
CA VAL A 123 0.79 14.27 8.10
C VAL A 123 1.12 15.31 9.16
N PRO A 124 1.98 15.01 10.14
CA PRO A 124 2.44 16.00 11.11
C PRO A 124 3.04 17.22 10.40
N SER A 125 2.80 18.41 10.95
CA SER A 125 3.22 19.67 10.33
C SER A 125 4.72 19.79 10.11
N ASP A 126 5.53 19.18 10.98
CA ASP A 126 6.99 19.10 10.87
C ASP A 126 7.48 18.17 9.75
N GLN A 127 6.62 17.31 9.23
CA GLN A 127 6.93 16.38 8.14
C GLN A 127 6.45 16.86 6.76
N LYS A 128 5.56 17.85 6.69
CA LYS A 128 4.98 18.32 5.42
C LYS A 128 6.03 18.80 4.42
N GLU A 129 7.06 19.49 4.88
CA GLU A 129 8.15 19.97 4.03
C GLU A 129 8.91 18.81 3.38
N ILE A 130 9.17 17.73 4.12
CA ILE A 130 9.86 16.54 3.62
C ILE A 130 9.04 15.88 2.50
N PHE A 131 7.73 15.75 2.67
CA PHE A 131 6.84 15.21 1.63
C PHE A 131 6.86 16.06 0.36
N SER A 132 6.89 17.39 0.48
CA SER A 132 6.90 18.31 -0.67
C SER A 132 8.14 18.18 -1.55
N ARG A 133 9.24 17.61 -1.04
CA ARG A 133 10.46 17.33 -1.83
C ARG A 133 10.29 16.17 -2.78
N PHE A 134 9.36 15.27 -2.52
CA PHE A 134 9.17 14.02 -3.27
C PHE A 134 7.86 13.94 -4.01
N TYR A 135 6.82 14.65 -3.55
CA TYR A 135 5.45 14.52 -4.02
C TYR A 135 4.77 15.87 -4.23
N ASP A 136 3.89 15.93 -5.21
CA ASP A 136 3.09 17.13 -5.50
C ASP A 136 2.02 17.37 -4.43
N SER A 137 1.56 16.31 -3.75
CA SER A 137 0.64 16.38 -2.62
C SER A 137 0.78 15.17 -1.71
N ILE A 138 0.12 15.20 -0.54
CA ILE A 138 0.09 14.08 0.41
C ILE A 138 -0.96 13.02 0.05
N PHE A 139 -1.81 13.29 -0.94
CA PHE A 139 -2.89 12.39 -1.34
C PHE A 139 -2.36 11.21 -2.15
N PHE A 140 -3.05 10.08 -2.03
CA PHE A 140 -2.68 8.82 -2.70
C PHE A 140 -2.44 8.96 -4.19
N PHE A 141 -3.23 9.79 -4.89
CA PHE A 141 -3.14 9.95 -6.35
C PHE A 141 -1.87 10.68 -6.82
N SER A 142 -1.11 11.29 -5.91
CA SER A 142 0.23 11.86 -6.21
C SER A 142 1.35 10.83 -6.10
N ALA A 143 1.05 9.56 -5.81
CA ALA A 143 2.06 8.52 -5.75
C ALA A 143 2.78 8.33 -7.08
N ARG A 144 4.08 8.07 -7.01
CA ARG A 144 4.94 7.95 -8.21
C ARG A 144 4.55 6.79 -9.10
N VAL A 145 4.05 5.71 -8.50
CA VAL A 145 3.61 4.53 -9.24
C VAL A 145 2.57 4.86 -10.31
N PHE A 146 1.71 5.85 -10.08
CA PHE A 146 0.68 6.23 -11.07
C PHE A 146 1.24 6.93 -12.31
N LYS A 147 2.50 7.37 -12.29
CA LYS A 147 3.18 7.89 -13.49
C LYS A 147 3.67 6.77 -14.43
N GLU A 148 3.63 5.53 -13.95
CA GLU A 148 4.06 4.34 -14.69
C GLU A 148 2.88 3.53 -15.30
N ILE A 149 1.67 3.91 -14.95
CA ILE A 149 0.45 3.20 -15.39
C ILE A 149 -0.14 3.82 -16.66
#